data_b7d4092b8128227606cd9bfbb6843d61
#
_entry.id   b7d4092b8128227606cd9bfbb6843d61
#
_cell.length_a   1.000
_cell.length_b   1.000
_cell.length_c   1.000
_cell.angle_alpha   90.00
_cell.angle_beta   90.00
_cell.angle_gamma   90.00
#
_symmetry.space_group_name_H-M   'P 1'
#
loop_
_entity.id
_entity.type
_entity.pdbx_description
1 polymer ?
#
loop_
_entity_poly.entity_id
_entity_poly.type
_entity_poly.pdbx_seq_one_letter_code
_entity_poly.pdbx_strand_id
1 'polypeptide(L)'
;LETCKDYSLLNLMGYIKLFEKDYQEALLIYQNYLEVAISSQDKENEHIGYHQLAMVYREMNDYQTALNYIDKEREIIEKSFPEDALKSSVNNYEQGYLRLKLGEIAKATMYMERSLKQALQTDDLIAQACSYRGLGEIYSAENSEKSQENFLQAIELFEKAGDQIGAQEVKSLLNKKK
;
A
#
# COMPACT_ATOMS: atom_id res chain seq x y z
N LEU A 1 -14.30 28.27 3.97
CA LEU A 1 -14.61 26.93 3.47
C LEU A 1 -15.06 26.08 4.64
N GLU A 2 -16.36 25.70 4.70
CA GLU A 2 -16.80 24.68 5.65
C GLU A 2 -15.98 23.41 5.39
N THR A 3 -15.22 22.96 6.40
CA THR A 3 -14.46 21.72 6.32
C THR A 3 -15.46 20.57 6.24
N CYS A 4 -15.50 19.89 5.12
CA CYS A 4 -16.27 18.65 4.98
C CYS A 4 -15.73 17.65 6.01
N LYS A 5 -16.60 17.15 6.91
CA LYS A 5 -16.24 16.19 7.95
C LYS A 5 -16.62 14.75 7.59
N ASP A 6 -17.10 14.53 6.37
CA ASP A 6 -17.45 13.22 5.87
C ASP A 6 -16.20 12.55 5.26
N TYR A 7 -15.54 11.72 6.04
CA TYR A 7 -14.35 10.98 5.63
C TYR A 7 -14.60 10.09 4.41
N SER A 8 -15.78 9.48 4.31
CA SER A 8 -16.10 8.60 3.19
C SER A 8 -16.20 9.40 1.90
N LEU A 9 -16.83 10.57 1.96
CA LEU A 9 -16.93 11.45 0.80
C LEU A 9 -15.57 12.02 0.39
N LEU A 10 -14.77 12.50 1.35
CA LEU A 10 -13.43 13.01 1.08
C LEU A 10 -12.52 11.92 0.47
N ASN A 11 -12.59 10.70 1.02
CA ASN A 11 -11.81 9.58 0.48
C ASN A 11 -12.21 9.24 -0.96
N LEU A 12 -13.53 9.19 -1.24
CA LEU A 12 -14.02 8.94 -2.60
C LEU A 12 -13.60 10.05 -3.57
N MET A 13 -13.74 11.32 -3.17
CA MET A 13 -13.34 12.46 -4.02
C MET A 13 -11.82 12.42 -4.31
N GLY A 14 -10.99 12.19 -3.28
CA GLY A 14 -9.55 12.07 -3.44
C GLY A 14 -9.16 10.92 -4.37
N TYR A 15 -9.82 9.78 -4.24
CA TYR A 15 -9.61 8.62 -5.11
C TYR A 15 -9.97 8.93 -6.58
N ILE A 16 -11.11 9.60 -6.83
CA ILE A 16 -11.50 10.03 -8.18
C ILE A 16 -10.42 10.93 -8.78
N LYS A 17 -9.94 11.92 -8.03
CA LYS A 17 -8.90 12.85 -8.50
C LYS A 17 -7.57 12.14 -8.76
N LEU A 18 -7.21 11.18 -7.92
CA LEU A 18 -6.04 10.35 -8.13
C LEU A 18 -6.16 9.51 -9.41
N PHE A 19 -7.33 8.92 -9.66
CA PHE A 19 -7.60 8.16 -10.87
C PHE A 19 -7.57 9.03 -12.13
N GLU A 20 -8.08 10.28 -12.04
CA GLU A 20 -7.99 11.29 -13.11
C GLU A 20 -6.57 11.83 -13.30
N LYS A 21 -5.61 11.45 -12.43
CA LYS A 21 -4.24 11.98 -12.35
C LYS A 21 -4.18 13.49 -12.05
N ASP A 22 -5.23 14.03 -11.46
CA ASP A 22 -5.25 15.38 -10.91
C ASP A 22 -4.63 15.36 -9.50
N TYR A 23 -3.32 15.20 -9.47
CA TYR A 23 -2.58 15.02 -8.22
C TYR A 23 -2.67 16.22 -7.30
N GLN A 24 -2.76 17.45 -7.86
CA GLN A 24 -2.87 18.67 -7.06
C GLN A 24 -4.17 18.69 -6.26
N GLU A 25 -5.29 18.41 -6.93
CA GLU A 25 -6.58 18.37 -6.26
C GLU A 25 -6.69 17.17 -5.30
N ALA A 26 -6.14 16.01 -5.66
CA ALA A 26 -6.07 14.86 -4.77
C ALA A 26 -5.30 15.18 -3.48
N LEU A 27 -4.15 15.88 -3.58
CA LEU A 27 -3.38 16.32 -2.41
C LEU A 27 -4.18 17.28 -1.53
N LEU A 28 -4.88 18.27 -2.11
CA LEU A 28 -5.71 19.21 -1.34
C LEU A 28 -6.81 18.48 -0.57
N ILE A 29 -7.49 17.53 -1.21
CA ILE A 29 -8.57 16.76 -0.58
C ILE A 29 -8.01 15.90 0.58
N TYR A 30 -6.91 15.18 0.35
CA TYR A 30 -6.34 14.32 1.40
C TYR A 30 -5.62 15.09 2.51
N GLN A 31 -5.11 16.30 2.24
CA GLN A 31 -4.63 17.21 3.28
C GLN A 31 -5.79 17.65 4.18
N ASN A 32 -6.93 18.07 3.59
CA ASN A 32 -8.12 18.39 4.37
C ASN A 32 -8.63 17.18 5.19
N TYR A 33 -8.66 15.98 4.59
CA TYR A 33 -8.99 14.74 5.28
C TYR A 33 -8.13 14.56 6.55
N LEU A 34 -6.81 14.69 6.39
CA LEU A 34 -5.85 14.52 7.48
C LEU A 34 -6.00 15.61 8.56
N GLU A 35 -6.18 16.87 8.17
CA GLU A 35 -6.40 17.98 9.11
C GLU A 35 -7.64 17.77 9.97
N VAL A 36 -8.74 17.29 9.37
CA VAL A 36 -9.96 16.95 10.10
C VAL A 36 -9.71 15.81 11.09
N ALA A 37 -9.00 14.77 10.69
CA ALA A 37 -8.66 13.64 11.55
C ALA A 37 -7.78 14.05 12.74
N ILE A 38 -6.74 14.85 12.52
CA ILE A 38 -5.85 15.38 13.56
C ILE A 38 -6.63 16.25 14.54
N SER A 39 -7.43 17.21 14.04
CA SER A 39 -8.20 18.13 14.87
C SER A 39 -9.26 17.43 15.73
N SER A 40 -9.78 16.31 15.24
CA SER A 40 -10.76 15.46 15.94
C SER A 40 -10.09 14.40 16.81
N GLN A 41 -8.76 14.30 16.83
CA GLN A 41 -7.98 13.27 17.52
C GLN A 41 -8.37 11.84 17.09
N ASP A 42 -8.85 11.67 15.86
CA ASP A 42 -9.31 10.42 15.28
C ASP A 42 -8.13 9.65 14.67
N LYS A 43 -7.51 8.77 15.47
CA LYS A 43 -6.34 8.01 15.07
C LYS A 43 -6.60 7.02 13.94
N GLU A 44 -7.83 6.51 13.82
CA GLU A 44 -8.24 5.64 12.72
C GLU A 44 -8.19 6.40 11.38
N ASN A 45 -8.77 7.60 11.32
CA ASN A 45 -8.74 8.40 10.11
C ASN A 45 -7.40 9.14 9.92
N GLU A 46 -6.65 9.41 11.00
CA GLU A 46 -5.32 10.02 10.89
C GLU A 46 -4.32 9.13 10.14
N HIS A 47 -4.22 7.82 10.49
CA HIS A 47 -3.33 6.91 9.76
C HIS A 47 -3.77 6.75 8.31
N ILE A 48 -5.08 6.66 8.03
CA ILE A 48 -5.62 6.59 6.66
C ILE A 48 -5.23 7.86 5.87
N GLY A 49 -5.34 9.05 6.47
CA GLY A 49 -4.95 10.31 5.82
C GLY A 49 -3.48 10.34 5.40
N TYR A 50 -2.58 9.87 6.26
CA TYR A 50 -1.17 9.72 5.90
C TYR A 50 -0.95 8.70 4.78
N HIS A 51 -1.65 7.55 4.83
CA HIS A 51 -1.60 6.55 3.79
C HIS A 51 -2.01 7.11 2.43
N GLN A 52 -3.14 7.81 2.36
CA GLN A 52 -3.67 8.37 1.11
C GLN A 52 -2.73 9.42 0.50
N LEU A 53 -2.14 10.29 1.32
CA LEU A 53 -1.11 11.24 0.85
C LEU A 53 0.10 10.51 0.28
N ALA A 54 0.56 9.44 0.92
CA ALA A 54 1.64 8.61 0.40
C ALA A 54 1.29 8.01 -0.97
N MET A 55 0.03 7.54 -1.16
CA MET A 55 -0.42 7.00 -2.43
C MET A 55 -0.38 8.04 -3.56
N VAL A 56 -0.76 9.28 -3.30
CA VAL A 56 -0.67 10.35 -4.30
C VAL A 56 0.79 10.59 -4.71
N TYR A 57 1.70 10.73 -3.74
CA TYR A 57 3.13 10.93 -4.02
C TYR A 57 3.76 9.71 -4.73
N ARG A 58 3.32 8.49 -4.40
CA ARG A 58 3.73 7.27 -5.10
C ARG A 58 3.34 7.32 -6.59
N GLU A 59 2.12 7.73 -6.91
CA GLU A 59 1.65 7.87 -8.30
C GLU A 59 2.38 9.01 -9.06
N MET A 60 2.84 10.03 -8.33
CA MET A 60 3.72 11.08 -8.86
C MET A 60 5.18 10.60 -9.06
N ASN A 61 5.51 9.37 -8.67
CA ASN A 61 6.86 8.80 -8.60
C ASN A 61 7.80 9.54 -7.62
N ASP A 62 7.26 10.33 -6.70
CA ASP A 62 8.01 10.91 -5.58
C ASP A 62 8.06 9.91 -4.42
N TYR A 63 8.82 8.84 -4.61
CA TYR A 63 8.89 7.71 -3.68
C TYR A 63 9.49 8.11 -2.34
N GLN A 64 10.37 9.11 -2.30
CA GLN A 64 10.95 9.57 -1.04
C GLN A 64 9.93 10.29 -0.17
N THR A 65 9.14 11.19 -0.76
CA THR A 65 8.06 11.88 -0.04
C THR A 65 6.97 10.89 0.38
N ALA A 66 6.59 9.95 -0.49
CA ALA A 66 5.67 8.87 -0.14
C ALA A 66 6.15 8.09 1.09
N LEU A 67 7.45 7.72 1.12
CA LEU A 67 8.04 6.99 2.23
C LEU A 67 7.96 7.76 3.55
N ASN A 68 8.18 9.08 3.53
CA ASN A 68 8.05 9.93 4.71
C ASN A 68 6.61 9.92 5.29
N TYR A 69 5.60 9.85 4.42
CA TYR A 69 4.20 9.74 4.86
C TYR A 69 3.88 8.34 5.41
N ILE A 70 4.40 7.28 4.79
CA ILE A 70 4.26 5.90 5.28
C ILE A 70 4.96 5.71 6.64
N ASP A 71 6.07 6.42 6.91
CA ASP A 71 6.72 6.41 8.22
C ASP A 71 5.83 7.10 9.29
N LYS A 72 5.16 8.20 8.96
CA LYS A 72 4.17 8.84 9.88
C LYS A 72 2.96 7.95 10.14
N GLU A 73 2.44 7.29 9.10
CA GLU A 73 1.38 6.29 9.25
C GLU A 73 1.80 5.19 10.23
N ARG A 74 3.04 4.66 10.08
CA ARG A 74 3.60 3.65 10.97
C ARG A 74 3.60 4.09 12.43
N GLU A 75 4.06 5.30 12.72
CA GLU A 75 4.09 5.82 14.10
C GLU A 75 2.70 5.79 14.75
N ILE A 76 1.64 6.10 14.00
CA ILE A 76 0.25 6.02 14.48
C ILE A 76 -0.16 4.56 14.70
N ILE A 77 0.14 3.67 13.75
CA ILE A 77 -0.21 2.24 13.85
C ILE A 77 0.48 1.61 15.06
N GLU A 78 1.79 1.78 15.22
CA GLU A 78 2.56 1.20 16.32
C GLU A 78 2.08 1.71 17.70
N LYS A 79 1.67 2.98 17.79
CA LYS A 79 1.22 3.58 19.04
C LYS A 79 -0.24 3.30 19.39
N SER A 80 -1.12 3.31 18.39
CA SER A 80 -2.57 3.27 18.61
C SER A 80 -3.19 1.92 18.28
N PHE A 81 -2.55 1.11 17.42
CA PHE A 81 -3.07 -0.15 16.90
C PHE A 81 -1.99 -1.26 16.89
N PRO A 82 -1.21 -1.46 17.97
CA PRO A 82 -0.04 -2.35 17.95
C PRO A 82 -0.37 -3.82 17.63
N GLU A 83 -1.60 -4.25 17.91
CA GLU A 83 -2.06 -5.63 17.67
C GLU A 83 -2.79 -5.80 16.32
N ASP A 84 -2.94 -4.72 15.54
CA ASP A 84 -3.61 -4.79 14.24
C ASP A 84 -2.63 -5.28 13.16
N ALA A 85 -2.66 -6.60 12.95
CA ALA A 85 -1.80 -7.25 11.97
C ALA A 85 -2.07 -6.78 10.54
N LEU A 86 -3.33 -6.45 10.20
CA LEU A 86 -3.67 -6.00 8.85
C LEU A 86 -3.09 -4.61 8.57
N LYS A 87 -3.31 -3.63 9.48
CA LYS A 87 -2.73 -2.28 9.33
C LYS A 87 -1.20 -2.35 9.21
N SER A 88 -0.57 -3.15 10.08
CA SER A 88 0.88 -3.36 10.07
C SER A 88 1.35 -4.03 8.77
N SER A 89 0.60 -4.98 8.24
CA SER A 89 0.91 -5.64 6.97
C SER A 89 0.87 -4.66 5.79
N VAL A 90 -0.21 -3.88 5.68
CA VAL A 90 -0.39 -2.89 4.61
C VAL A 90 0.73 -1.84 4.66
N ASN A 91 1.06 -1.29 5.84
CA ASN A 91 2.16 -0.35 5.99
C ASN A 91 3.50 -0.97 5.57
N ASN A 92 3.80 -2.20 6.01
CA ASN A 92 5.04 -2.89 5.63
C ASN A 92 5.09 -3.18 4.12
N TYR A 93 3.96 -3.48 3.48
CA TYR A 93 3.89 -3.61 2.02
C TYR A 93 4.33 -2.33 1.32
N GLU A 94 3.75 -1.19 1.68
CA GLU A 94 4.11 0.12 1.09
C GLU A 94 5.58 0.49 1.38
N GLN A 95 6.08 0.21 2.57
CA GLN A 95 7.50 0.35 2.92
C GLN A 95 8.40 -0.48 1.98
N GLY A 96 8.02 -1.73 1.72
CA GLY A 96 8.74 -2.62 0.82
C GLY A 96 8.68 -2.15 -0.62
N TYR A 97 7.50 -1.79 -1.10
CA TYR A 97 7.27 -1.32 -2.46
C TYR A 97 8.07 -0.04 -2.78
N LEU A 98 7.96 0.97 -1.91
CA LEU A 98 8.65 2.25 -2.11
C LEU A 98 10.17 2.08 -2.10
N ARG A 99 10.70 1.23 -1.21
CA ARG A 99 12.13 0.91 -1.17
C ARG A 99 12.61 0.14 -2.39
N LEU A 100 11.77 -0.74 -2.93
CA LEU A 100 12.07 -1.41 -4.20
C LEU A 100 12.23 -0.38 -5.33
N LYS A 101 11.33 0.62 -5.41
CA LYS A 101 11.41 1.70 -6.40
C LYS A 101 12.63 2.61 -6.21
N LEU A 102 13.10 2.76 -4.98
CA LEU A 102 14.32 3.48 -4.64
C LEU A 102 15.61 2.63 -4.83
N GLY A 103 15.50 1.36 -5.22
CA GLY A 103 16.64 0.46 -5.41
C GLY A 103 17.24 -0.10 -4.10
N GLU A 104 16.56 0.09 -2.96
CA GLU A 104 16.99 -0.42 -1.65
C GLU A 104 16.56 -1.88 -1.44
N ILE A 105 17.06 -2.80 -2.30
CA ILE A 105 16.56 -4.18 -2.41
C ILE A 105 16.52 -4.93 -1.07
N ALA A 106 17.61 -4.89 -0.29
CA ALA A 106 17.67 -5.60 1.00
C ALA A 106 16.60 -5.12 1.99
N LYS A 107 16.35 -3.81 2.07
CA LYS A 107 15.29 -3.27 2.91
C LYS A 107 13.90 -3.59 2.35
N ALA A 108 13.73 -3.52 1.03
CA ALA A 108 12.49 -3.88 0.36
C ALA A 108 12.10 -5.32 0.69
N THR A 109 13.04 -6.26 0.59
CA THR A 109 12.83 -7.67 0.94
C THR A 109 12.40 -7.82 2.40
N MET A 110 13.14 -7.21 3.33
CA MET A 110 12.84 -7.29 4.75
C MET A 110 11.41 -6.80 5.08
N TYR A 111 11.00 -5.68 4.50
CA TYR A 111 9.67 -5.12 4.74
C TYR A 111 8.58 -5.97 4.09
N MET A 112 8.82 -6.49 2.88
CA MET A 112 7.85 -7.32 2.18
C MET A 112 7.65 -8.67 2.89
N GLU A 113 8.71 -9.28 3.43
CA GLU A 113 8.62 -10.49 4.27
C GLU A 113 7.86 -10.24 5.58
N ARG A 114 8.05 -9.06 6.21
CA ARG A 114 7.26 -8.65 7.38
C ARG A 114 5.78 -8.47 7.03
N SER A 115 5.51 -7.83 5.89
CA SER A 115 4.14 -7.68 5.38
C SER A 115 3.47 -9.04 5.23
N LEU A 116 4.10 -9.98 4.52
CA LEU A 116 3.56 -11.32 4.33
C LEU A 116 3.32 -12.05 5.66
N LYS A 117 4.30 -11.99 6.58
CA LYS A 117 4.16 -12.63 7.90
C LYS A 117 2.95 -12.12 8.67
N GLN A 118 2.64 -10.84 8.58
CA GLN A 118 1.50 -10.22 9.26
C GLN A 118 0.19 -10.48 8.49
N ALA A 119 0.20 -10.41 7.16
CA ALA A 119 -0.97 -10.74 6.35
C ALA A 119 -1.45 -12.18 6.59
N LEU A 120 -0.53 -13.14 6.75
CA LEU A 120 -0.84 -14.54 7.07
C LEU A 120 -1.45 -14.75 8.47
N GLN A 121 -1.47 -13.74 9.34
CA GLN A 121 -2.18 -13.76 10.61
C GLN A 121 -3.62 -13.27 10.48
N THR A 122 -4.04 -12.88 9.31
CA THR A 122 -5.38 -12.36 8.98
C THR A 122 -6.04 -13.23 7.91
N ASP A 123 -7.35 -13.09 7.76
CA ASP A 123 -8.10 -13.74 6.67
C ASP A 123 -8.15 -12.86 5.39
N ASP A 124 -7.37 -11.77 5.34
CA ASP A 124 -7.34 -10.85 4.20
C ASP A 124 -6.48 -11.40 3.07
N LEU A 125 -7.15 -12.05 2.12
CA LEU A 125 -6.52 -12.67 0.94
C LEU A 125 -5.84 -11.64 0.01
N ILE A 126 -6.34 -10.40 -0.03
CA ILE A 126 -5.77 -9.33 -0.85
C ILE A 126 -4.42 -8.89 -0.27
N ALA A 127 -4.34 -8.67 1.05
CA ALA A 127 -3.08 -8.30 1.72
C ALA A 127 -2.02 -9.42 1.54
N GLN A 128 -2.43 -10.69 1.67
CA GLN A 128 -1.56 -11.83 1.41
C GLN A 128 -1.06 -11.84 -0.05
N ALA A 129 -1.98 -11.69 -1.02
CA ALA A 129 -1.67 -11.69 -2.44
C ALA A 129 -0.71 -10.54 -2.83
N CYS A 130 -0.96 -9.33 -2.32
CA CYS A 130 -0.09 -8.16 -2.54
C CYS A 130 1.33 -8.43 -2.03
N SER A 131 1.47 -9.00 -0.82
CA SER A 131 2.78 -9.32 -0.24
C SER A 131 3.55 -10.36 -1.08
N TYR A 132 2.87 -11.41 -1.55
CA TYR A 132 3.47 -12.39 -2.47
C TYR A 132 3.85 -11.75 -3.81
N ARG A 133 3.00 -10.90 -4.39
CA ARG A 133 3.32 -10.14 -5.60
C ARG A 133 4.60 -9.33 -5.41
N GLY A 134 4.69 -8.57 -4.31
CA GLY A 134 5.86 -7.75 -4.00
C GLY A 134 7.16 -8.57 -3.88
N LEU A 135 7.12 -9.74 -3.22
CA LEU A 135 8.27 -10.67 -3.17
C LEU A 135 8.61 -11.20 -4.56
N GLY A 136 7.61 -11.55 -5.38
CA GLY A 136 7.81 -11.97 -6.75
C GLY A 136 8.53 -10.90 -7.58
N GLU A 137 8.17 -9.64 -7.43
CA GLU A 137 8.82 -8.51 -8.10
C GLU A 137 10.27 -8.33 -7.62
N ILE A 138 10.53 -8.41 -6.30
CA ILE A 138 11.87 -8.30 -5.72
C ILE A 138 12.79 -9.42 -6.24
N TYR A 139 12.36 -10.68 -6.16
CA TYR A 139 13.16 -11.81 -6.61
C TYR A 139 13.31 -11.88 -8.13
N SER A 140 12.60 -11.04 -8.84
CA SER A 140 12.54 -11.11 -10.30
C SER A 140 13.90 -10.90 -10.98
N ALA A 141 14.81 -10.19 -10.38
CA ALA A 141 16.14 -9.91 -10.95
C ALA A 141 17.18 -10.99 -10.62
N GLU A 142 17.02 -11.69 -9.47
CA GLU A 142 18.09 -12.55 -8.94
C GLU A 142 17.72 -14.03 -8.92
N ASN A 143 16.44 -14.38 -8.76
CA ASN A 143 15.98 -15.75 -8.61
C ASN A 143 14.65 -15.97 -9.32
N SER A 144 14.71 -16.49 -10.54
CA SER A 144 13.53 -16.71 -11.37
C SER A 144 12.55 -17.75 -10.78
N GLU A 145 13.04 -18.76 -10.06
CA GLU A 145 12.22 -19.80 -9.44
C GLU A 145 11.41 -19.21 -8.27
N LYS A 146 12.07 -18.56 -7.31
CA LYS A 146 11.39 -17.88 -6.21
C LYS A 146 10.41 -16.81 -6.69
N SER A 147 10.79 -16.04 -7.72
CA SER A 147 9.90 -15.06 -8.33
C SER A 147 8.62 -15.72 -8.86
N GLN A 148 8.77 -16.82 -9.61
CA GLN A 148 7.64 -17.55 -10.18
C GLN A 148 6.74 -18.14 -9.09
N GLU A 149 7.30 -18.78 -8.07
CA GLU A 149 6.54 -19.30 -6.93
C GLU A 149 5.69 -18.22 -6.25
N ASN A 150 6.29 -17.08 -5.95
CA ASN A 150 5.58 -15.98 -5.31
C ASN A 150 4.47 -15.39 -6.21
N PHE A 151 4.71 -15.23 -7.50
CA PHE A 151 3.68 -14.78 -8.44
C PHE A 151 2.53 -15.78 -8.55
N LEU A 152 2.78 -17.08 -8.57
CA LEU A 152 1.73 -18.10 -8.61
C LEU A 152 0.86 -18.05 -7.33
N GLN A 153 1.47 -17.91 -6.16
CA GLN A 153 0.73 -17.73 -4.90
C GLN A 153 -0.13 -16.47 -4.93
N ALA A 154 0.41 -15.35 -5.42
CA ALA A 154 -0.36 -14.12 -5.55
C ALA A 154 -1.57 -14.27 -6.48
N ILE A 155 -1.40 -14.94 -7.64
CA ILE A 155 -2.48 -15.18 -8.59
C ILE A 155 -3.60 -16.00 -7.94
N GLU A 156 -3.25 -17.12 -7.29
CA GLU A 156 -4.21 -17.99 -6.62
C GLU A 156 -5.04 -17.23 -5.57
N LEU A 157 -4.38 -16.41 -4.74
CA LEU A 157 -5.04 -15.64 -3.70
C LEU A 157 -5.93 -14.53 -4.25
N PHE A 158 -5.50 -13.81 -5.29
CA PHE A 158 -6.34 -12.80 -5.96
C PHE A 158 -7.57 -13.45 -6.60
N GLU A 159 -7.42 -14.59 -7.27
CA GLU A 159 -8.54 -15.34 -7.86
C GLU A 159 -9.52 -15.81 -6.78
N LYS A 160 -9.01 -16.34 -5.67
CA LYS A 160 -9.81 -16.77 -4.52
C LYS A 160 -10.54 -15.60 -3.84
N ALA A 161 -9.94 -14.42 -3.82
CA ALA A 161 -10.54 -13.19 -3.32
C ALA A 161 -11.56 -12.58 -4.31
N GLY A 162 -11.63 -13.06 -5.55
CA GLY A 162 -12.48 -12.51 -6.61
C GLY A 162 -11.87 -11.28 -7.31
N ASP A 163 -10.62 -10.93 -7.02
CA ASP A 163 -9.90 -9.83 -7.67
C ASP A 163 -9.27 -10.28 -9.00
N GLN A 164 -10.09 -10.28 -10.05
CA GLN A 164 -9.66 -10.64 -11.40
C GLN A 164 -8.63 -9.66 -11.98
N ILE A 165 -8.69 -8.39 -11.58
CA ILE A 165 -7.76 -7.35 -12.06
C ILE A 165 -6.37 -7.62 -11.47
N GLY A 166 -6.26 -7.77 -10.15
CA GLY A 166 -5.02 -8.11 -9.48
C GLY A 166 -4.39 -9.39 -10.01
N ALA A 167 -5.20 -10.45 -10.20
CA ALA A 167 -4.73 -11.71 -10.78
C ALA A 167 -4.16 -11.49 -12.20
N GLN A 168 -4.85 -10.73 -13.06
CA GLN A 168 -4.41 -10.48 -14.43
C GLN A 168 -3.13 -9.64 -14.51
N GLU A 169 -2.97 -8.66 -13.60
CA GLU A 169 -1.74 -7.88 -13.50
C GLU A 169 -0.54 -8.78 -13.18
N VAL A 170 -0.67 -9.67 -12.19
CA VAL A 170 0.43 -10.58 -11.81
C VAL A 170 0.73 -11.59 -12.92
N LYS A 171 -0.29 -12.12 -13.62
CA LYS A 171 -0.10 -12.97 -14.82
C LYS A 171 0.70 -12.23 -15.90
N SER A 172 0.45 -10.94 -16.07
CA SER A 172 1.18 -10.12 -17.03
C SER A 172 2.65 -9.93 -16.63
N LEU A 173 2.94 -9.77 -15.32
CA LEU A 173 4.32 -9.72 -14.82
C LEU A 173 5.06 -11.04 -15.03
N LEU A 174 4.41 -12.16 -14.77
CA LEU A 174 4.98 -13.50 -14.95
C LEU A 174 5.33 -13.79 -16.43
N ASN A 175 4.49 -13.34 -17.38
CA ASN A 175 4.69 -13.58 -18.82
C ASN A 175 5.75 -12.68 -19.46
N LYS A 176 6.04 -11.50 -18.92
CA LYS A 176 7.10 -10.61 -19.44
C LYS A 176 8.51 -11.17 -19.29
N LYS A 177 8.66 -12.31 -18.61
CA LYS A 177 9.94 -12.96 -18.29
C LYS A 177 10.23 -14.21 -19.12
N LYS A 178 9.30 -14.60 -19.99
CA LYS A 178 9.51 -15.62 -21.02
C LYS A 178 10.02 -14.97 -22.31
#